data_4dad4b36abf77327c30f302838e4ff66
#
_entry.id   4dad4b36abf77327c30f302838e4ff66
#
_cell.length_a   1.000
_cell.length_b   1.000
_cell.length_c   1.000
_cell.angle_alpha   90.00
_cell.angle_beta   90.00
_cell.angle_gamma   90.00
#
_symmetry.space_group_name_H-M   'P 1'
#
loop_
_entity.id
_entity.type
_entity.pdbx_description
1 polymer ?
#
loop_
_entity_poly.entity_id
_entity_poly.type
_entity_poly.pdbx_seq_one_letter_code
_entity_poly.pdbx_strand_id
1 'polypeptide(L)'
;MKGRARQMQETTIEVTPEVEQLIQKAARAAVAEYKRQEEKERKRDKYHNTFTLMKCYRDAAFHIENAISDGEQLELKGMTDEQQRTYLESVRRSRFKTLIMTAHIDKAVEEIEHRRRMAGREIEYKAFELYFMQGWDYEAIAEKLGTGKNTPRRWVTGIINELSVLLWGIDEDKLK
;
A
#
# COMPACT_ATOMS: atom_id res chain seq x y z
N MET A 1 -15.55 -70.00 16.20
CA MET A 1 -15.71 -68.83 15.35
C MET A 1 -14.33 -68.28 15.05
N LYS A 2 -13.82 -68.47 13.81
CA LYS A 2 -12.48 -68.07 13.42
C LYS A 2 -12.59 -66.74 12.72
N GLY A 3 -12.05 -65.64 13.35
CA GLY A 3 -11.95 -64.31 12.77
C GLY A 3 -10.88 -64.28 11.68
N ARG A 4 -11.26 -63.94 10.45
CA ARG A 4 -10.36 -63.65 9.32
C ARG A 4 -9.80 -62.25 9.49
N ALA A 5 -8.55 -62.15 9.87
CA ALA A 5 -7.80 -60.90 9.73
C ALA A 5 -7.57 -60.63 8.24
N ARG A 6 -8.11 -59.51 7.73
CA ARG A 6 -7.79 -58.97 6.41
C ARG A 6 -6.41 -58.33 6.48
N GLN A 7 -5.41 -58.93 5.87
CA GLN A 7 -4.14 -58.30 5.60
C GLN A 7 -4.38 -57.20 4.53
N MET A 8 -4.22 -55.94 4.92
CA MET A 8 -4.06 -54.85 3.98
C MET A 8 -2.67 -54.99 3.36
N GLN A 9 -2.60 -55.30 2.08
CA GLN A 9 -1.37 -55.24 1.31
C GLN A 9 -1.03 -53.73 1.12
N GLU A 10 0.04 -53.26 1.73
CA GLU A 10 0.67 -52.01 1.40
C GLU A 10 1.25 -52.11 -0.01
N THR A 11 0.59 -51.45 -0.96
CA THR A 11 1.10 -51.30 -2.32
C THR A 11 2.20 -50.29 -2.30
N THR A 12 3.43 -50.71 -2.14
CA THR A 12 4.61 -49.84 -2.32
C THR A 12 4.68 -49.48 -3.80
N ILE A 13 4.35 -48.23 -4.14
CA ILE A 13 4.50 -47.73 -5.48
C ILE A 13 6.00 -47.48 -5.70
N GLU A 14 6.66 -48.29 -6.50
CA GLU A 14 8.03 -48.08 -6.94
C GLU A 14 8.05 -46.85 -7.86
N VAL A 15 8.61 -45.76 -7.37
CA VAL A 15 8.78 -44.53 -8.16
C VAL A 15 9.97 -44.73 -9.09
N THR A 16 9.70 -44.82 -10.40
CA THR A 16 10.78 -44.91 -11.38
C THR A 16 11.55 -43.55 -11.46
N PRO A 17 12.85 -43.56 -11.84
CA PRO A 17 13.63 -42.33 -11.97
C PRO A 17 12.98 -41.28 -12.89
N GLU A 18 12.24 -41.71 -13.90
CA GLU A 18 11.51 -40.83 -14.83
C GLU A 18 10.36 -40.13 -14.12
N VAL A 19 9.60 -40.86 -13.30
CA VAL A 19 8.49 -40.31 -12.49
C VAL A 19 9.03 -39.34 -11.44
N GLU A 20 10.17 -39.64 -10.82
CA GLU A 20 10.81 -38.74 -9.86
C GLU A 20 11.25 -37.41 -10.51
N GLN A 21 11.86 -37.47 -11.72
CA GLN A 21 12.21 -36.28 -12.48
C GLN A 21 10.97 -35.45 -12.85
N LEU A 22 9.88 -36.10 -13.23
CA LEU A 22 8.62 -35.43 -13.55
C LEU A 22 8.03 -34.72 -12.33
N ILE A 23 8.05 -35.38 -11.18
CA ILE A 23 7.60 -34.81 -9.90
C ILE A 23 8.46 -33.61 -9.52
N GLN A 24 9.80 -33.71 -9.62
CA GLN A 24 10.70 -32.59 -9.35
C GLN A 24 10.47 -31.40 -10.29
N LYS A 25 10.27 -31.65 -11.57
CA LYS A 25 9.96 -30.60 -12.54
C LYS A 25 8.63 -29.93 -12.26
N ALA A 26 7.60 -30.68 -11.93
CA ALA A 26 6.29 -30.16 -11.55
C ALA A 26 6.36 -29.33 -10.24
N ALA A 27 7.09 -29.82 -9.23
CA ALA A 27 7.29 -29.11 -7.97
C ALA A 27 8.03 -27.77 -8.17
N ARG A 28 9.11 -27.74 -8.99
CA ARG A 28 9.83 -26.51 -9.33
C ARG A 28 8.94 -25.53 -10.07
N ALA A 29 8.13 -26.00 -11.02
CA ALA A 29 7.18 -25.15 -11.76
C ALA A 29 6.10 -24.55 -10.83
N ALA A 30 5.54 -25.37 -9.91
CA ALA A 30 4.55 -24.91 -8.94
C ALA A 30 5.13 -23.86 -7.96
N VAL A 31 6.35 -24.07 -7.45
CA VAL A 31 7.03 -23.08 -6.59
C VAL A 31 7.34 -21.78 -7.33
N ALA A 32 7.76 -21.86 -8.61
CA ALA A 32 8.02 -20.67 -9.42
C ALA A 32 6.74 -19.88 -9.68
N GLU A 33 5.63 -20.56 -9.98
CA GLU A 33 4.33 -19.90 -10.19
C GLU A 33 3.79 -19.30 -8.91
N TYR A 34 3.90 -19.99 -7.76
CA TYR A 34 3.51 -19.46 -6.44
C TYR A 34 4.28 -18.17 -6.12
N LYS A 35 5.61 -18.17 -6.27
CA LYS A 35 6.44 -16.97 -6.05
C LYS A 35 6.05 -15.82 -6.96
N ARG A 36 5.74 -16.10 -8.24
CA ARG A 36 5.29 -15.08 -9.19
C ARG A 36 3.94 -14.48 -8.80
N GLN A 37 3.04 -15.29 -8.27
CA GLN A 37 1.73 -14.85 -7.81
C GLN A 37 1.82 -14.02 -6.55
N GLU A 38 2.59 -14.47 -5.55
CA GLU A 38 2.88 -13.74 -4.33
C GLU A 38 3.52 -12.36 -4.62
N GLU A 39 4.46 -12.29 -5.57
CA GLU A 39 5.07 -11.02 -5.98
C GLU A 39 4.04 -10.06 -6.63
N LYS A 40 3.14 -10.58 -7.46
CA LYS A 40 2.06 -9.76 -8.06
C LYS A 40 1.09 -9.22 -7.00
N GLU A 41 0.70 -10.06 -6.03
CA GLU A 41 -0.18 -9.66 -4.93
C GLU A 41 0.49 -8.59 -4.07
N ARG A 42 1.74 -8.78 -3.68
CA ARG A 42 2.52 -7.81 -2.89
C ARG A 42 2.68 -6.45 -3.60
N LYS A 43 2.93 -6.44 -4.92
CA LYS A 43 2.99 -5.21 -5.72
C LYS A 43 1.63 -4.51 -5.76
N ARG A 44 0.56 -5.27 -5.94
CA ARG A 44 -0.81 -4.73 -5.93
C ARG A 44 -1.15 -4.12 -4.59
N ASP A 45 -0.80 -4.77 -3.49
CA ASP A 45 -1.08 -4.31 -2.15
C ASP A 45 -0.30 -3.02 -1.80
N LYS A 46 0.98 -2.93 -2.16
CA LYS A 46 1.77 -1.70 -1.99
C LYS A 46 1.17 -0.53 -2.77
N TYR A 47 0.80 -0.75 -4.03
CA TYR A 47 0.12 0.27 -4.83
C TYR A 47 -1.20 0.69 -4.20
N HIS A 48 -2.04 -0.29 -3.81
CA HIS A 48 -3.33 -0.03 -3.19
C HIS A 48 -3.18 0.75 -1.88
N ASN A 49 -2.26 0.36 -1.02
CA ASN A 49 -1.98 1.05 0.23
C ASN A 49 -1.50 2.49 -0.01
N THR A 50 -0.61 2.72 -0.97
CA THR A 50 -0.13 4.06 -1.33
C THR A 50 -1.24 4.93 -1.90
N PHE A 51 -2.06 4.38 -2.80
CA PHE A 51 -3.18 5.09 -3.37
C PHE A 51 -4.21 5.48 -2.30
N THR A 52 -4.56 4.56 -1.41
CA THR A 52 -5.48 4.79 -0.29
C THR A 52 -4.92 5.84 0.67
N LEU A 53 -3.63 5.75 1.00
CA LEU A 53 -2.94 6.72 1.85
C LEU A 53 -3.01 8.13 1.26
N MET A 54 -2.76 8.28 -0.04
CA MET A 54 -2.87 9.56 -0.73
C MET A 54 -4.31 10.08 -0.81
N LYS A 55 -5.31 9.20 -0.89
CA LYS A 55 -6.73 9.61 -0.80
C LYS A 55 -7.08 10.20 0.57
N CYS A 56 -6.50 9.66 1.64
CA CYS A 56 -6.72 10.13 3.01
C CYS A 56 -5.78 11.30 3.40
N TYR A 57 -4.86 11.73 2.52
CA TYR A 57 -3.84 12.72 2.86
C TYR A 57 -4.43 14.05 3.34
N ARG A 58 -5.45 14.57 2.66
CA ARG A 58 -6.12 15.82 3.05
C ARG A 58 -6.83 15.71 4.40
N ASP A 59 -7.47 14.58 4.66
CA ASP A 59 -8.15 14.32 5.94
C ASP A 59 -7.12 14.17 7.07
N ALA A 60 -5.96 13.57 6.77
CA ALA A 60 -4.86 13.46 7.70
C ALA A 60 -4.27 14.85 8.05
N ALA A 61 -4.07 15.72 7.05
CA ALA A 61 -3.62 17.10 7.27
C ALA A 61 -4.64 17.88 8.12
N PHE A 62 -5.93 17.79 7.79
CA PHE A 62 -7.00 18.40 8.58
C PHE A 62 -7.01 17.90 10.02
N HIS A 63 -6.82 16.58 10.24
CA HIS A 63 -6.73 16.01 11.58
C HIS A 63 -5.57 16.59 12.41
N ILE A 64 -4.39 16.77 11.79
CA ILE A 64 -3.23 17.36 12.47
C ILE A 64 -3.52 18.79 12.92
N GLU A 65 -4.15 19.58 12.07
CA GLU A 65 -4.43 21.00 12.32
C GLU A 65 -5.56 21.20 13.32
N ASN A 66 -6.58 20.34 13.31
CA ASN A 66 -7.84 20.55 14.02
C ASN A 66 -8.08 19.57 15.17
N ALA A 67 -7.22 18.57 15.41
CA ALA A 67 -7.41 17.66 16.53
C ALA A 67 -7.23 18.40 17.85
N ILE A 68 -8.28 18.41 18.67
CA ILE A 68 -8.28 19.00 19.98
C ILE A 68 -7.38 18.17 20.90
N SER A 69 -6.22 18.72 21.28
CA SER A 69 -5.22 18.05 22.12
C SER A 69 -5.01 18.74 23.46
N ASP A 70 -5.71 19.85 23.70
CA ASP A 70 -5.61 20.63 24.92
C ASP A 70 -6.93 20.62 25.69
N GLY A 71 -6.87 20.35 27.02
CA GLY A 71 -8.05 20.27 27.89
C GLY A 71 -8.79 21.59 28.05
N GLU A 72 -8.10 22.74 27.81
CA GLU A 72 -8.72 24.07 27.88
C GLU A 72 -9.71 24.32 26.72
N GLN A 73 -9.57 23.57 25.63
CA GLN A 73 -10.40 23.71 24.44
C GLN A 73 -11.65 22.80 24.47
N LEU A 74 -11.74 21.89 25.44
CA LEU A 74 -12.79 20.87 25.46
C LEU A 74 -13.54 20.87 26.80
N GLU A 75 -14.78 21.35 26.78
CA GLU A 75 -15.73 21.06 27.87
C GLU A 75 -16.25 19.63 27.75
N LEU A 76 -15.59 18.67 28.35
CA LEU A 76 -16.00 17.26 28.39
C LEU A 76 -17.07 17.06 29.51
N LYS A 77 -18.28 17.57 29.26
CA LYS A 77 -19.40 17.43 30.18
C LYS A 77 -19.72 15.96 30.44
N GLY A 78 -19.72 15.56 31.71
CA GLY A 78 -20.11 14.21 32.15
C GLY A 78 -18.97 13.19 32.23
N MET A 79 -17.73 13.57 31.99
CA MET A 79 -16.55 12.72 32.19
C MET A 79 -15.84 13.03 33.48
N THR A 80 -15.28 12.01 34.13
CA THR A 80 -14.36 12.20 35.28
C THR A 80 -13.01 12.74 34.81
N ASP A 81 -12.22 13.33 35.69
CA ASP A 81 -10.88 13.87 35.39
C ASP A 81 -9.95 12.79 34.78
N GLU A 82 -10.06 11.55 35.25
CA GLU A 82 -9.28 10.42 34.71
C GLU A 82 -9.71 10.06 33.30
N GLN A 83 -11.01 10.02 33.02
CA GLN A 83 -11.55 9.78 31.69
C GLN A 83 -11.15 10.89 30.69
N GLN A 84 -11.19 12.17 31.14
CA GLN A 84 -10.75 13.30 30.34
C GLN A 84 -9.27 13.20 29.98
N ARG A 85 -8.42 12.87 30.96
CA ARG A 85 -6.98 12.69 30.75
C ARG A 85 -6.70 11.57 29.74
N THR A 86 -7.33 10.40 29.91
CA THR A 86 -7.19 9.25 29.00
C THR A 86 -7.63 9.61 27.59
N TYR A 87 -8.73 10.33 27.42
CA TYR A 87 -9.22 10.81 26.14
C TYR A 87 -8.21 11.74 25.46
N LEU A 88 -7.71 12.77 26.17
CA LEU A 88 -6.74 13.72 25.64
C LEU A 88 -5.41 13.05 25.26
N GLU A 89 -4.93 12.09 26.05
CA GLU A 89 -3.75 11.30 25.70
C GLU A 89 -3.95 10.49 24.42
N SER A 90 -5.13 9.91 24.23
CA SER A 90 -5.49 9.19 23.01
C SER A 90 -5.47 10.09 21.76
N VAL A 91 -6.06 11.29 21.88
CA VAL A 91 -6.06 12.29 20.79
C VAL A 91 -4.64 12.76 20.47
N ARG A 92 -3.84 13.09 21.48
CA ARG A 92 -2.42 13.49 21.30
C ARG A 92 -1.61 12.40 20.61
N ARG A 93 -1.79 11.14 21.01
CA ARG A 93 -1.11 9.99 20.39
C ARG A 93 -1.53 9.80 18.94
N SER A 94 -2.81 9.92 18.63
CA SER A 94 -3.34 9.84 17.28
C SER A 94 -2.78 10.95 16.39
N ARG A 95 -2.82 12.20 16.87
CA ARG A 95 -2.25 13.37 16.18
C ARG A 95 -0.76 13.19 15.90
N PHE A 96 0.02 12.71 16.87
CA PHE A 96 1.45 12.50 16.71
C PHE A 96 1.77 11.41 15.66
N LYS A 97 1.03 10.29 15.66
CA LYS A 97 1.19 9.25 14.64
C LYS A 97 0.88 9.78 13.23
N THR A 98 -0.22 10.54 13.10
CA THR A 98 -0.62 11.14 11.82
C THR A 98 0.43 12.14 11.35
N LEU A 99 1.00 12.97 12.25
CA LEU A 99 2.06 13.92 11.92
C LEU A 99 3.32 13.24 11.38
N ILE A 100 3.78 12.14 12.01
CA ILE A 100 4.94 11.38 11.50
C ILE A 100 4.66 10.81 10.12
N MET A 101 3.46 10.25 9.92
CA MET A 101 3.07 9.66 8.65
C MET A 101 3.00 10.71 7.53
N THR A 102 2.35 11.86 7.77
CA THR A 102 2.27 12.95 6.79
C THR A 102 3.63 13.53 6.48
N ALA A 103 4.49 13.76 7.46
CA ALA A 103 5.85 14.24 7.24
C ALA A 103 6.67 13.29 6.33
N HIS A 104 6.47 11.97 6.47
CA HIS A 104 7.11 10.99 5.58
C HIS A 104 6.54 11.06 4.15
N ILE A 105 5.22 11.21 4.02
CA ILE A 105 4.57 11.40 2.71
C ILE A 105 5.08 12.69 2.04
N ASP A 106 5.13 13.80 2.78
CA ASP A 106 5.58 15.10 2.27
C ASP A 106 6.97 15.01 1.67
N LYS A 107 7.91 14.38 2.38
CA LYS A 107 9.28 14.16 1.87
C LYS A 107 9.31 13.32 0.60
N ALA A 108 8.50 12.27 0.52
CA ALA A 108 8.43 11.44 -0.66
C ALA A 108 7.78 12.17 -1.85
N VAL A 109 6.77 13.00 -1.60
CA VAL A 109 6.11 13.84 -2.61
C VAL A 109 7.05 14.96 -3.12
N GLU A 110 7.78 15.64 -2.23
CA GLU A 110 8.82 16.60 -2.58
C GLU A 110 9.87 15.99 -3.53
N GLU A 111 10.31 14.77 -3.24
CA GLU A 111 11.27 14.05 -4.09
C GLU A 111 10.67 13.70 -5.46
N ILE A 112 9.41 13.29 -5.53
CA ILE A 112 8.72 13.07 -6.82
C ILE A 112 8.62 14.36 -7.63
N GLU A 113 8.24 15.45 -7.01
CA GLU A 113 8.20 16.78 -7.65
C GLU A 113 9.56 17.15 -8.21
N HIS A 114 10.61 17.04 -7.40
CA HIS A 114 11.98 17.32 -7.81
C HIS A 114 12.39 16.49 -9.03
N ARG A 115 12.18 15.17 -9.01
CA ARG A 115 12.47 14.26 -10.14
C ARG A 115 11.74 14.68 -11.41
N ARG A 116 10.45 15.03 -11.31
CA ARG A 116 9.65 15.46 -12.46
C ARG A 116 10.15 16.78 -13.04
N ARG A 117 10.53 17.73 -12.20
CA ARG A 117 11.13 19.01 -12.62
C ARG A 117 12.46 18.79 -13.35
N MET A 118 13.36 17.98 -12.79
CA MET A 118 14.65 17.68 -13.40
C MET A 118 14.52 16.93 -14.73
N ALA A 119 13.43 16.19 -14.93
CA ALA A 119 13.15 15.45 -16.17
C ALA A 119 12.33 16.25 -17.20
N GLY A 120 11.95 17.50 -16.93
CA GLY A 120 11.07 18.31 -17.80
C GLY A 120 9.66 17.73 -17.92
N ARG A 121 9.15 17.07 -16.86
CA ARG A 121 7.87 16.34 -16.82
C ARG A 121 6.94 16.90 -15.73
N GLU A 122 7.01 18.21 -15.47
CA GLU A 122 6.23 18.89 -14.43
C GLU A 122 4.72 18.72 -14.61
N ILE A 123 4.27 18.60 -15.85
CA ILE A 123 2.86 18.38 -16.19
C ILE A 123 2.30 17.09 -15.58
N GLU A 124 3.14 16.06 -15.42
CA GLU A 124 2.73 14.80 -14.78
C GLU A 124 2.51 15.00 -13.29
N TYR A 125 3.44 15.73 -12.63
CA TYR A 125 3.28 16.09 -11.23
C TYR A 125 2.06 16.98 -11.02
N LYS A 126 1.82 17.94 -11.94
CA LYS A 126 0.62 18.78 -11.88
C LYS A 126 -0.67 17.97 -11.95
N ALA A 127 -0.73 16.92 -12.75
CA ALA A 127 -1.88 16.03 -12.79
C ALA A 127 -2.08 15.28 -11.46
N PHE A 128 -1.00 14.84 -10.83
CA PHE A 128 -1.02 14.20 -9.50
C PHE A 128 -1.51 15.17 -8.42
N GLU A 129 -1.00 16.40 -8.39
CA GLU A 129 -1.41 17.45 -7.47
C GLU A 129 -2.91 17.76 -7.60
N LEU A 130 -3.40 17.99 -8.82
CA LEU A 130 -4.81 18.26 -9.09
C LEU A 130 -5.71 17.12 -8.58
N TYR A 131 -5.29 15.87 -8.79
CA TYR A 131 -6.08 14.72 -8.39
C TYR A 131 -6.13 14.53 -6.85
N PHE A 132 -4.98 14.47 -6.18
CA PHE A 132 -4.90 14.13 -4.76
C PHE A 132 -5.05 15.34 -3.83
N MET A 133 -4.44 16.49 -4.17
CA MET A 133 -4.43 17.67 -3.31
C MET A 133 -5.67 18.55 -3.54
N GLN A 134 -6.15 18.64 -4.78
CA GLN A 134 -7.29 19.50 -5.12
C GLN A 134 -8.59 18.72 -5.36
N GLY A 135 -8.54 17.39 -5.49
CA GLY A 135 -9.71 16.53 -5.60
C GLY A 135 -10.38 16.54 -6.97
N TRP A 136 -9.65 16.90 -8.04
CA TRP A 136 -10.17 16.88 -9.40
C TRP A 136 -10.33 15.46 -9.93
N ASP A 137 -11.28 15.22 -10.81
CA ASP A 137 -11.39 13.99 -11.56
C ASP A 137 -10.46 13.97 -12.78
N TYR A 138 -10.23 12.79 -13.35
CA TYR A 138 -9.30 12.65 -14.49
C TYR A 138 -9.78 13.33 -15.78
N GLU A 139 -11.08 13.49 -15.95
CA GLU A 139 -11.67 14.11 -17.13
C GLU A 139 -11.42 15.62 -17.14
N ALA A 140 -11.69 16.28 -16.00
CA ALA A 140 -11.39 17.69 -15.79
C ALA A 140 -9.87 17.99 -15.86
N ILE A 141 -9.03 17.10 -15.32
CA ILE A 141 -7.58 17.22 -15.43
C ILE A 141 -7.12 17.12 -16.89
N ALA A 142 -7.67 16.18 -17.66
CA ALA A 142 -7.33 16.03 -19.07
C ALA A 142 -7.68 17.27 -19.87
N GLU A 143 -8.85 17.85 -19.66
CA GLU A 143 -9.30 19.09 -20.26
C GLU A 143 -8.39 20.27 -19.87
N LYS A 144 -8.14 20.44 -18.56
CA LYS A 144 -7.29 21.51 -18.01
C LYS A 144 -5.87 21.50 -18.56
N LEU A 145 -5.31 20.32 -18.72
CA LEU A 145 -3.92 20.15 -19.18
C LEU A 145 -3.81 19.95 -20.71
N GLY A 146 -4.92 19.99 -21.45
CA GLY A 146 -4.93 19.82 -22.92
C GLY A 146 -4.43 18.44 -23.36
N THR A 147 -4.76 17.37 -22.62
CA THR A 147 -4.23 16.03 -22.87
C THR A 147 -5.31 15.01 -23.23
N GLY A 148 -4.92 13.84 -23.69
CA GLY A 148 -5.85 12.75 -23.96
C GLY A 148 -6.50 12.22 -22.67
N LYS A 149 -7.77 11.80 -22.73
CA LYS A 149 -8.63 11.39 -21.61
C LYS A 149 -7.98 10.42 -20.61
N ASN A 150 -7.16 9.48 -21.09
CA ASN A 150 -6.51 8.47 -20.24
C ASN A 150 -5.10 8.86 -19.76
N THR A 151 -4.56 9.99 -20.25
CA THR A 151 -3.19 10.42 -19.98
C THR A 151 -2.98 10.80 -18.49
N PRO A 152 -3.85 11.59 -17.85
CA PRO A 152 -3.69 11.93 -16.42
C PRO A 152 -3.71 10.68 -15.53
N ARG A 153 -4.61 9.74 -15.80
CA ARG A 153 -4.67 8.48 -15.04
C ARG A 153 -3.36 7.69 -15.13
N ARG A 154 -2.76 7.62 -16.32
CA ARG A 154 -1.47 6.93 -16.52
C ARG A 154 -0.35 7.63 -15.75
N TRP A 155 -0.29 8.96 -15.77
CA TRP A 155 0.69 9.76 -15.05
C TRP A 155 0.55 9.58 -13.52
N VAL A 156 -0.67 9.72 -13.00
CA VAL A 156 -0.96 9.51 -11.58
C VAL A 156 -0.59 8.09 -11.15
N THR A 157 -0.94 7.07 -11.95
CA THR A 157 -0.56 5.68 -11.66
C THR A 157 0.96 5.49 -11.62
N GLY A 158 1.69 6.11 -12.56
CA GLY A 158 3.16 6.08 -12.59
C GLY A 158 3.76 6.70 -11.31
N ILE A 159 3.27 7.86 -10.91
CA ILE A 159 3.72 8.55 -9.69
C ILE A 159 3.40 7.72 -8.43
N ILE A 160 2.21 7.12 -8.32
CA ILE A 160 1.87 6.27 -7.17
C ILE A 160 2.80 5.05 -7.08
N ASN A 161 3.18 4.45 -8.21
CA ASN A 161 4.15 3.35 -8.21
C ASN A 161 5.54 3.79 -7.71
N GLU A 162 6.02 4.96 -8.13
CA GLU A 162 7.29 5.51 -7.62
C GLU A 162 7.18 5.88 -6.14
N LEU A 163 6.10 6.54 -5.74
CA LEU A 163 5.81 6.91 -4.35
C LEU A 163 5.74 5.67 -3.46
N SER A 164 5.18 4.55 -3.95
CA SER A 164 5.15 3.30 -3.19
C SER A 164 6.54 2.75 -2.86
N VAL A 165 7.52 2.97 -3.75
CA VAL A 165 8.91 2.60 -3.50
C VAL A 165 9.55 3.53 -2.47
N LEU A 166 9.28 4.83 -2.54
CA LEU A 166 9.81 5.82 -1.58
C LEU A 166 9.26 5.59 -0.17
N LEU A 167 7.99 5.20 -0.05
CA LEU A 167 7.33 4.98 1.24
C LEU A 167 7.62 3.61 1.85
N TRP A 168 7.69 2.56 1.03
CA TRP A 168 7.73 1.16 1.50
C TRP A 168 9.02 0.43 1.15
N GLY A 169 9.96 1.11 0.46
CA GLY A 169 11.22 0.53 0.04
C GLY A 169 11.11 -0.43 -1.16
N ILE A 170 12.27 -0.93 -1.57
CA ILE A 170 12.42 -1.91 -2.65
C ILE A 170 12.24 -3.32 -2.07
N ASP A 171 11.63 -4.22 -2.81
CA ASP A 171 11.55 -5.63 -2.43
C ASP A 171 12.93 -6.27 -2.62
N GLU A 172 13.41 -7.00 -1.60
CA GLU A 172 14.73 -7.67 -1.61
C GLU A 172 14.90 -8.63 -2.80
N ASP A 173 13.78 -9.22 -3.28
CA ASP A 173 13.79 -10.13 -4.44
C ASP A 173 14.17 -9.44 -5.76
N LYS A 174 14.17 -8.10 -5.82
CA LYS A 174 14.63 -7.34 -7.00
C LYS A 174 16.14 -7.04 -6.99
N LEU A 175 16.80 -7.34 -5.87
CA LEU A 175 18.23 -7.09 -5.70
C LEU A 175 19.09 -8.33 -6.02
N LYS A 176 18.45 -9.44 -6.39
CA LYS A 176 19.07 -10.69 -6.86
C LYS A 176 18.94 -10.79 -8.36
#